data_6a25fcc417a69382ba1189942357e510
#
_entry.id   6a25fcc417a69382ba1189942357e510
#
_cell.length_a   1.000
_cell.length_b   1.000
_cell.length_c   1.000
_cell.angle_alpha   90.00
_cell.angle_beta   90.00
_cell.angle_gamma   90.00
#
_symmetry.space_group_name_H-M   'P 1'
#
loop_
_entity.id
_entity.type
_entity.pdbx_description
1 polymer ?
#
loop_
_entity_poly.entity_id
_entity_poly.type
_entity_poly.pdbx_seq_one_letter_code
_entity_poly.pdbx_strand_id
1 'polypeptide(L)'
;MDFDRSKHNVIKYLPTNNDENIWGMSISGIGFQSIDPKGSYPLKGHPIGYTFNPDRGRIIDEFALVYIVKGEGTFTSINCLEKKISKGDAFFIFPGQWHSYQPIANIGWDEYYVTFQGDYFEKLLNGIINRANPIFHIGMNDQIVKHFGEMLDCARAQKSGFQAVLAGITMHTIGLIYSINKNQDYGPVSMQKIQEACVLMRENIYDKFTHTGRHCRIHQHELFQF
;
A
#
# COMPACT_ATOMS: atom_id res chain seq x y z
N MET A 1 15.80 14.85 -7.59
CA MET A 1 16.27 15.18 -6.24
C MET A 1 16.58 13.86 -5.57
N ASP A 2 17.86 13.51 -5.50
CA ASP A 2 18.28 12.35 -4.71
C ASP A 2 18.03 12.67 -3.25
N PHE A 3 17.03 12.02 -2.69
CA PHE A 3 16.88 11.98 -1.25
C PHE A 3 18.12 11.27 -0.71
N ASP A 4 19.00 12.03 -0.06
CA ASP A 4 20.11 11.46 0.69
C ASP A 4 19.54 10.55 1.78
N ARG A 5 19.40 9.28 1.42
CA ARG A 5 18.85 8.21 2.28
C ARG A 5 19.87 7.73 3.31
N SER A 6 20.92 8.52 3.56
CA SER A 6 21.97 8.13 4.48
C SER A 6 21.46 8.14 5.92
N LYS A 7 20.97 6.97 6.36
CA LYS A 7 21.24 6.46 7.70
C LYS A 7 20.42 6.92 8.91
N HIS A 8 19.20 7.45 8.78
CA HIS A 8 18.44 7.70 10.01
C HIS A 8 17.10 6.98 9.96
N ASN A 9 16.99 5.90 10.73
CA ASN A 9 15.69 5.32 11.06
C ASN A 9 14.78 6.39 11.64
N VAL A 10 13.57 6.50 11.12
CA VAL A 10 12.57 7.45 11.57
C VAL A 10 11.36 6.67 12.04
N ILE A 11 11.02 6.83 13.31
CA ILE A 11 9.86 6.22 13.92
C ILE A 11 9.06 7.34 14.56
N LYS A 12 7.81 7.53 14.16
CA LYS A 12 6.88 8.52 14.71
C LYS A 12 5.60 7.82 15.13
N TYR A 13 5.25 7.97 16.41
CA TYR A 13 3.94 7.65 16.95
C TYR A 13 3.17 8.95 17.11
N LEU A 14 1.94 8.97 16.67
CA LEU A 14 1.13 10.16 16.57
C LEU A 14 -0.08 10.05 17.51
N PRO A 15 -0.44 11.12 18.21
CA PRO A 15 -1.68 11.12 18.96
C PRO A 15 -2.86 11.00 18.01
N THR A 16 -3.84 10.18 18.38
CA THR A 16 -5.10 10.04 17.66
C THR A 16 -6.22 10.56 18.55
N ASN A 17 -7.02 11.50 18.04
CA ASN A 17 -8.21 12.01 18.71
C ASN A 17 -9.45 11.56 17.95
N ASN A 18 -10.54 11.28 18.68
CA ASN A 18 -11.81 10.89 18.05
C ASN A 18 -12.35 11.93 17.07
N ASP A 19 -12.08 13.23 17.32
CA ASP A 19 -12.50 14.33 16.45
C ASP A 19 -11.75 14.36 15.10
N GLU A 20 -10.61 13.71 14.99
CA GLU A 20 -9.80 13.63 13.76
C GLU A 20 -10.27 12.50 12.82
N ASN A 21 -11.16 11.62 13.29
CA ASN A 21 -11.79 10.56 12.50
C ASN A 21 -12.80 11.07 11.45
N ILE A 22 -13.04 12.38 11.39
CA ILE A 22 -13.89 13.05 10.37
C ILE A 22 -13.46 12.65 8.95
N TRP A 23 -12.16 12.38 8.74
CA TRP A 23 -11.63 11.94 7.44
C TRP A 23 -11.71 10.42 7.23
N GLY A 24 -12.42 9.70 8.10
CA GLY A 24 -12.61 8.25 8.03
C GLY A 24 -11.38 7.42 8.41
N MET A 25 -10.28 8.08 8.77
CA MET A 25 -9.00 7.48 9.14
C MET A 25 -8.22 8.39 10.06
N SER A 26 -7.55 7.82 11.07
CA SER A 26 -6.51 8.48 11.85
C SER A 26 -5.21 7.71 11.74
N ILE A 27 -4.08 8.41 11.62
CA ILE A 27 -2.75 7.83 11.50
C ILE A 27 -2.11 7.79 12.88
N SER A 28 -1.81 6.59 13.37
CA SER A 28 -1.22 6.34 14.68
C SER A 28 0.30 6.21 14.63
N GLY A 29 0.86 5.84 13.49
CA GLY A 29 2.31 5.73 13.34
C GLY A 29 2.77 5.80 11.90
N ILE A 30 4.00 6.28 11.72
CA ILE A 30 4.68 6.27 10.43
C ILE A 30 6.18 6.15 10.65
N GLY A 31 6.86 5.46 9.74
CA GLY A 31 8.31 5.34 9.84
C GLY A 31 8.99 4.87 8.56
N PHE A 32 10.29 5.02 8.62
CA PHE A 32 11.27 4.39 7.73
C PHE A 32 12.29 3.65 8.59
N GLN A 33 12.57 2.41 8.25
CA GLN A 33 13.57 1.58 8.92
C GLN A 33 14.52 0.97 7.90
N SER A 34 15.80 1.04 8.19
CA SER A 34 16.85 0.37 7.43
C SER A 34 17.54 -0.65 8.34
N ILE A 35 17.48 -1.89 7.94
CA ILE A 35 18.09 -3.03 8.64
C ILE A 35 19.22 -3.55 7.78
N ASP A 36 20.44 -3.33 8.23
CA ASP A 36 21.63 -3.84 7.55
C ASP A 36 21.72 -5.38 7.61
N PRO A 37 22.44 -6.02 6.67
CA PRO A 37 22.76 -7.43 6.78
C PRO A 37 23.36 -7.77 8.15
N LYS A 38 22.82 -8.80 8.82
CA LYS A 38 23.16 -9.21 10.19
C LYS A 38 22.84 -8.17 11.27
N GLY A 39 22.10 -7.10 10.93
CA GLY A 39 21.58 -6.14 11.88
C GLY A 39 20.55 -6.77 12.83
N SER A 40 20.37 -6.15 14.00
CA SER A 40 19.32 -6.60 14.93
C SER A 40 17.94 -6.18 14.43
N TYR A 41 16.98 -7.11 14.49
CA TYR A 41 15.57 -6.86 14.19
C TYR A 41 14.69 -7.44 15.31
N PRO A 42 13.63 -6.74 15.74
CA PRO A 42 13.29 -5.36 15.39
C PRO A 42 14.30 -4.33 15.93
N LEU A 43 14.27 -3.13 15.35
CA LEU A 43 15.10 -2.03 15.83
C LEU A 43 14.70 -1.62 17.25
N LYS A 44 15.66 -1.16 18.03
CA LYS A 44 15.41 -0.54 19.34
C LYS A 44 14.73 0.82 19.16
N GLY A 45 13.87 1.18 20.11
CA GLY A 45 13.21 2.50 20.12
C GLY A 45 11.70 2.46 19.89
N HIS A 46 11.13 1.29 19.66
CA HIS A 46 9.68 1.10 19.69
C HIS A 46 9.17 1.13 21.15
N PRO A 47 8.03 1.76 21.43
CA PRO A 47 7.33 1.62 22.72
C PRO A 47 7.02 0.14 22.99
N ILE A 48 6.83 -0.21 24.27
CA ILE A 48 6.63 -1.59 24.73
C ILE A 48 5.49 -2.29 23.96
N GLY A 49 4.39 -1.59 23.66
CA GLY A 49 3.25 -2.14 22.90
C GLY A 49 3.52 -2.40 21.40
N TYR A 50 4.60 -1.83 20.86
CA TYR A 50 4.99 -2.00 19.44
C TYR A 50 6.23 -2.86 19.24
N THR A 51 6.89 -3.24 20.33
CA THR A 51 8.02 -4.16 20.28
C THR A 51 7.50 -5.59 20.08
N PHE A 52 8.05 -6.34 19.15
CA PHE A 52 7.69 -7.74 18.98
C PHE A 52 8.93 -8.61 18.72
N ASN A 53 8.78 -9.90 19.02
CA ASN A 53 9.76 -10.91 18.63
C ASN A 53 9.23 -11.60 17.36
N PRO A 54 9.96 -11.59 16.23
CA PRO A 54 9.51 -12.24 14.99
C PRO A 54 9.17 -13.72 15.16
N ASP A 55 9.88 -14.45 16.02
CA ASP A 55 9.62 -15.88 16.27
C ASP A 55 8.28 -16.12 16.96
N ARG A 56 7.77 -15.14 17.71
CA ARG A 56 6.47 -15.21 18.40
C ARG A 56 5.36 -14.50 17.64
N GLY A 57 5.71 -13.56 16.77
CA GLY A 57 4.77 -12.65 16.14
C GLY A 57 4.11 -11.70 17.12
N ARG A 58 3.09 -11.01 16.66
CA ARG A 58 2.27 -10.10 17.48
C ARG A 58 0.85 -9.95 16.93
N ILE A 59 -0.01 -9.33 17.72
CA ILE A 59 -1.33 -8.83 17.33
C ILE A 59 -1.30 -7.32 17.57
N ILE A 60 -1.80 -6.53 16.62
CA ILE A 60 -2.03 -5.10 16.79
C ILE A 60 -3.50 -4.79 16.49
N ASP A 61 -4.02 -3.71 17.07
CA ASP A 61 -5.41 -3.27 16.89
C ASP A 61 -5.55 -2.20 15.78
N GLU A 62 -4.57 -2.14 14.90
CA GLU A 62 -4.45 -1.17 13.83
C GLU A 62 -4.24 -1.88 12.49
N PHE A 63 -4.60 -1.20 11.40
CA PHE A 63 -4.09 -1.54 10.09
C PHE A 63 -2.64 -1.07 9.96
N ALA A 64 -1.84 -1.79 9.20
CA ALA A 64 -0.55 -1.28 8.74
C ALA A 64 -0.37 -1.57 7.26
N LEU A 65 0.19 -0.60 6.54
CA LEU A 65 0.75 -0.76 5.22
C LEU A 65 2.26 -0.68 5.33
N VAL A 66 2.94 -1.70 4.85
CA VAL A 66 4.40 -1.77 4.78
C VAL A 66 4.82 -1.86 3.32
N TYR A 67 5.85 -1.10 2.94
CA TYR A 67 6.41 -1.10 1.58
C TYR A 67 7.92 -1.28 1.62
N ILE A 68 8.41 -2.35 0.99
CA ILE A 68 9.83 -2.70 0.96
C ILE A 68 10.52 -2.03 -0.22
N VAL A 69 11.52 -1.19 0.06
CA VAL A 69 12.25 -0.44 -0.98
C VAL A 69 13.65 -1.01 -1.27
N LYS A 70 14.13 -1.92 -0.41
CA LYS A 70 15.39 -2.63 -0.61
C LYS A 70 15.40 -3.92 0.20
N GLY A 71 16.14 -4.94 -0.29
CA GLY A 71 16.34 -6.19 0.43
C GLY A 71 15.21 -7.18 0.29
N GLU A 72 15.19 -8.16 1.20
CA GLU A 72 14.27 -9.29 1.20
C GLU A 72 13.94 -9.73 2.62
N GLY A 73 12.78 -10.36 2.77
CA GLY A 73 12.34 -10.89 4.05
C GLY A 73 11.23 -11.93 3.90
N THR A 74 10.55 -12.20 5.00
CA THR A 74 9.39 -13.07 5.05
C THR A 74 8.22 -12.38 5.76
N PHE A 75 7.01 -12.77 5.40
CA PHE A 75 5.77 -12.37 6.05
C PHE A 75 4.89 -13.61 6.24
N THR A 76 4.25 -13.69 7.41
CA THR A 76 3.22 -14.69 7.70
C THR A 76 2.13 -14.08 8.56
N SER A 77 0.91 -14.60 8.47
CA SER A 77 -0.21 -14.23 9.33
C SER A 77 -1.13 -15.42 9.56
N ILE A 78 -2.12 -15.26 10.44
CA ILE A 78 -3.11 -16.31 10.71
C ILE A 78 -3.85 -16.77 9.44
N ASN A 79 -3.99 -15.89 8.44
CA ASN A 79 -4.70 -16.19 7.19
C ASN A 79 -3.76 -16.34 5.98
N CYS A 80 -2.45 -16.12 6.15
CA CYS A 80 -1.47 -16.17 5.08
C CYS A 80 -0.27 -17.01 5.52
N LEU A 81 -0.03 -18.12 4.85
CA LEU A 81 1.18 -18.92 5.04
C LEU A 81 2.41 -18.08 4.77
N GLU A 82 3.55 -18.49 5.32
CA GLU A 82 4.81 -17.76 5.11
C GLU A 82 5.10 -17.56 3.63
N LYS A 83 5.33 -16.30 3.27
CA LYS A 83 5.68 -15.87 1.93
C LYS A 83 6.94 -15.03 1.94
N LYS A 84 7.73 -15.16 0.90
CA LYS A 84 8.88 -14.28 0.65
C LYS A 84 8.37 -12.90 0.27
N ILE A 85 9.02 -11.88 0.84
CA ILE A 85 8.84 -10.46 0.53
C ILE A 85 10.13 -9.94 -0.06
N SER A 86 10.03 -9.13 -1.09
CA SER A 86 11.18 -8.59 -1.81
C SER A 86 11.01 -7.08 -2.05
N LYS A 87 12.07 -6.45 -2.48
CA LYS A 87 12.05 -5.06 -2.94
C LYS A 87 10.92 -4.82 -3.95
N GLY A 88 10.09 -3.81 -3.69
CA GLY A 88 8.93 -3.44 -4.50
C GLY A 88 7.63 -4.11 -4.06
N ASP A 89 7.66 -4.91 -3.00
CA ASP A 89 6.46 -5.49 -2.41
C ASP A 89 5.84 -4.56 -1.37
N ALA A 90 4.52 -4.45 -1.40
CA ALA A 90 3.74 -3.85 -0.34
C ALA A 90 2.87 -4.91 0.32
N PHE A 91 2.68 -4.85 1.64
CA PHE A 91 1.77 -5.76 2.33
C PHE A 91 0.98 -5.06 3.42
N PHE A 92 -0.20 -5.64 3.69
CA PHE A 92 -1.11 -5.12 4.70
C PHE A 92 -1.16 -6.03 5.92
N ILE A 93 -1.26 -5.39 7.09
CA ILE A 93 -1.54 -6.02 8.38
C ILE A 93 -2.94 -5.57 8.81
N PHE A 94 -3.71 -6.48 9.38
CA PHE A 94 -5.10 -6.24 9.77
C PHE A 94 -5.24 -6.27 11.30
N PRO A 95 -6.10 -5.39 11.86
CA PRO A 95 -6.33 -5.36 13.30
C PRO A 95 -6.84 -6.70 13.83
N GLY A 96 -6.40 -7.03 15.04
CA GLY A 96 -6.79 -8.26 15.74
C GLY A 96 -6.22 -9.56 15.15
N GLN A 97 -5.35 -9.48 14.12
CA GLN A 97 -4.79 -10.66 13.48
C GLN A 97 -3.33 -10.87 13.87
N TRP A 98 -3.03 -12.11 14.25
CA TRP A 98 -1.65 -12.51 14.47
C TRP A 98 -0.86 -12.44 13.16
N HIS A 99 0.34 -11.84 13.22
CA HIS A 99 1.27 -11.74 12.11
C HIS A 99 2.71 -11.73 12.59
N SER A 100 3.61 -12.09 11.68
CA SER A 100 5.04 -11.92 11.82
C SER A 100 5.67 -11.56 10.48
N TYR A 101 6.72 -10.74 10.51
CA TYR A 101 7.53 -10.41 9.36
C TYR A 101 8.94 -10.02 9.82
N GLN A 102 9.93 -10.30 8.98
CA GLN A 102 11.32 -9.97 9.28
C GLN A 102 12.20 -10.00 8.03
N PRO A 103 13.29 -9.22 7.99
CA PRO A 103 14.28 -9.33 6.93
C PRO A 103 15.02 -10.67 6.98
N ILE A 104 15.51 -11.13 5.83
CA ILE A 104 16.48 -12.23 5.78
C ILE A 104 17.80 -11.72 6.38
N ALA A 105 18.30 -12.40 7.41
CA ALA A 105 19.39 -11.94 8.25
C ALA A 105 20.66 -11.54 7.46
N ASN A 106 20.99 -12.25 6.37
CA ASN A 106 22.20 -11.97 5.58
C ASN A 106 21.98 -10.92 4.47
N ILE A 107 20.74 -10.45 4.28
CA ILE A 107 20.36 -9.50 3.22
C ILE A 107 19.96 -8.15 3.82
N GLY A 108 19.17 -8.17 4.91
CA GLY A 108 18.55 -6.98 5.45
C GLY A 108 17.44 -6.43 4.56
N TRP A 109 16.84 -5.31 4.94
CA TRP A 109 15.90 -4.57 4.11
C TRP A 109 15.78 -3.11 4.52
N ASP A 110 15.19 -2.30 3.63
CA ASP A 110 14.70 -0.96 3.92
C ASP A 110 13.18 -0.96 3.73
N GLU A 111 12.44 -0.50 4.74
CA GLU A 111 10.99 -0.47 4.74
C GLU A 111 10.43 0.90 5.09
N TYR A 112 9.34 1.30 4.44
CA TYR A 112 8.42 2.30 4.90
C TYR A 112 7.20 1.65 5.51
N TYR A 113 6.62 2.27 6.53
CA TYR A 113 5.35 1.82 7.07
C TYR A 113 4.47 2.99 7.51
N VAL A 114 3.17 2.77 7.50
CA VAL A 114 2.16 3.64 8.10
C VAL A 114 1.13 2.76 8.81
N THR A 115 0.79 3.14 10.07
CA THR A 115 -0.26 2.49 10.85
C THR A 115 -1.44 3.43 11.00
N PHE A 116 -2.65 2.89 10.92
CA PHE A 116 -3.86 3.69 10.91
C PHE A 116 -5.07 2.92 11.42
N GLN A 117 -6.10 3.67 11.85
CA GLN A 117 -7.38 3.16 12.31
C GLN A 117 -8.51 3.89 11.61
N GLY A 118 -9.69 3.26 11.50
CA GLY A 118 -10.91 3.88 10.98
C GLY A 118 -11.94 2.84 10.53
N ASP A 119 -13.17 2.97 10.99
CA ASP A 119 -14.28 2.04 10.71
C ASP A 119 -14.64 1.98 9.21
N TYR A 120 -14.49 3.10 8.52
CA TYR A 120 -14.70 3.15 7.07
C TYR A 120 -13.68 2.28 6.33
N PHE A 121 -12.45 2.29 6.81
CA PHE A 121 -11.36 1.52 6.24
C PHE A 121 -11.53 0.03 6.40
N GLU A 122 -12.08 -0.42 7.51
CA GLU A 122 -12.36 -1.84 7.69
C GLU A 122 -13.29 -2.35 6.59
N LYS A 123 -14.35 -1.62 6.29
CA LYS A 123 -15.29 -1.96 5.21
C LYS A 123 -14.66 -1.87 3.83
N LEU A 124 -13.89 -0.80 3.56
CA LEU A 124 -13.21 -0.58 2.29
C LEU A 124 -12.17 -1.67 2.02
N LEU A 125 -11.26 -1.92 2.97
CA LEU A 125 -10.18 -2.87 2.78
C LEU A 125 -10.68 -4.32 2.71
N ASN A 126 -11.72 -4.68 3.46
CA ASN A 126 -12.35 -6.01 3.34
C ASN A 126 -12.92 -6.28 1.93
N GLY A 127 -13.32 -5.22 1.19
CA GLY A 127 -13.78 -5.33 -0.20
C GLY A 127 -12.65 -5.32 -1.25
N ILE A 128 -11.46 -4.82 -0.89
CA ILE A 128 -10.36 -4.56 -1.82
C ILE A 128 -9.21 -5.55 -1.61
N ILE A 129 -8.90 -5.89 -0.36
CA ILE A 129 -7.72 -6.66 0.02
C ILE A 129 -8.13 -8.00 0.61
N ASN A 130 -7.67 -9.07 -0.02
CA ASN A 130 -7.87 -10.41 0.51
C ASN A 130 -6.91 -10.68 1.68
N ARG A 131 -7.45 -10.95 2.87
CA ARG A 131 -6.67 -11.24 4.08
C ARG A 131 -5.77 -12.49 3.94
N ALA A 132 -6.14 -13.44 3.08
CA ALA A 132 -5.33 -14.61 2.77
C ALA A 132 -4.21 -14.30 1.75
N ASN A 133 -4.29 -13.18 1.04
CA ASN A 133 -3.26 -12.71 0.12
C ASN A 133 -3.06 -11.19 0.27
N PRO A 134 -2.46 -10.74 1.39
CA PRO A 134 -2.32 -9.31 1.70
C PRO A 134 -1.11 -8.65 1.02
N ILE A 135 -0.38 -9.38 0.18
CA ILE A 135 0.87 -8.95 -0.45
C ILE A 135 0.61 -8.52 -1.89
N PHE A 136 1.16 -7.36 -2.26
CA PHE A 136 1.06 -6.74 -3.58
C PHE A 136 2.46 -6.58 -4.17
N HIS A 137 2.73 -7.28 -5.27
CA HIS A 137 4.00 -7.23 -6.00
C HIS A 137 3.97 -6.08 -7.02
N ILE A 138 4.08 -4.84 -6.56
CA ILE A 138 3.86 -3.64 -7.37
C ILE A 138 5.11 -3.09 -8.04
N GLY A 139 6.28 -3.65 -7.69
CA GLY A 139 7.58 -3.13 -8.11
C GLY A 139 7.96 -1.83 -7.42
N MET A 140 9.13 -1.29 -7.77
CA MET A 140 9.54 0.02 -7.27
C MET A 140 8.74 1.12 -7.94
N ASN A 141 8.18 2.02 -7.11
CA ASN A 141 7.37 3.13 -7.55
C ASN A 141 7.77 4.42 -6.82
N ASP A 142 8.33 5.38 -7.57
CA ASP A 142 8.84 6.63 -7.01
C ASP A 142 7.74 7.51 -6.39
N GLN A 143 6.51 7.42 -6.90
CA GLN A 143 5.39 8.16 -6.34
C GLN A 143 5.00 7.64 -4.95
N ILE A 144 5.01 6.32 -4.74
CA ILE A 144 4.77 5.73 -3.42
C ILE A 144 5.87 6.14 -2.45
N VAL A 145 7.14 6.10 -2.87
CA VAL A 145 8.27 6.55 -2.04
C VAL A 145 8.12 8.03 -1.68
N LYS A 146 7.71 8.87 -2.63
CA LYS A 146 7.44 10.29 -2.41
C LYS A 146 6.31 10.51 -1.40
N HIS A 147 5.21 9.77 -1.51
CA HIS A 147 4.10 9.83 -0.55
C HIS A 147 4.57 9.51 0.88
N PHE A 148 5.38 8.47 1.07
CA PHE A 148 5.95 8.18 2.39
C PHE A 148 6.86 9.30 2.88
N GLY A 149 7.66 9.92 2.01
CA GLY A 149 8.46 11.09 2.34
C GLY A 149 7.60 12.28 2.80
N GLU A 150 6.54 12.60 2.07
CA GLU A 150 5.58 13.66 2.41
C GLU A 150 4.87 13.38 3.75
N MET A 151 4.46 12.13 3.98
CA MET A 151 3.85 11.73 5.25
C MET A 151 4.84 11.89 6.42
N LEU A 152 6.11 11.51 6.26
CA LEU A 152 7.14 11.67 7.28
C LEU A 152 7.38 13.16 7.61
N ASP A 153 7.44 14.02 6.61
CA ASP A 153 7.63 15.45 6.79
C ASP A 153 6.41 16.09 7.46
N CYS A 154 5.21 15.68 7.08
CA CYS A 154 3.96 16.09 7.72
C CYS A 154 3.92 15.66 9.20
N ALA A 155 4.28 14.41 9.49
CA ALA A 155 4.34 13.87 10.85
C ALA A 155 5.44 14.49 11.72
N ARG A 156 6.50 15.04 11.13
CA ARG A 156 7.51 15.82 11.85
C ARG A 156 7.03 17.22 12.19
N ALA A 157 6.37 17.86 11.23
CA ALA A 157 5.92 19.24 11.36
C ALA A 157 4.71 19.40 12.29
N GLN A 158 3.80 18.44 12.36
CA GLN A 158 2.58 18.41 13.17
C GLN A 158 1.80 19.73 13.16
N LYS A 159 1.68 20.35 11.97
CA LYS A 159 0.88 21.59 11.82
C LYS A 159 -0.61 21.28 12.04
N SER A 160 -1.40 22.30 12.39
CA SER A 160 -2.84 22.14 12.53
C SER A 160 -3.44 21.42 11.31
N GLY A 161 -4.26 20.39 11.54
CA GLY A 161 -4.85 19.58 10.48
C GLY A 161 -3.93 18.53 9.84
N PHE A 162 -2.76 18.26 10.42
CA PHE A 162 -1.79 17.30 9.88
C PHE A 162 -2.38 15.89 9.70
N GLN A 163 -3.29 15.46 10.57
CA GLN A 163 -3.97 14.16 10.45
C GLN A 163 -4.79 14.06 9.16
N ALA A 164 -5.51 15.12 8.77
CA ALA A 164 -6.26 15.16 7.52
C ALA A 164 -5.35 14.98 6.29
N VAL A 165 -4.17 15.63 6.32
CA VAL A 165 -3.17 15.51 5.24
C VAL A 165 -2.63 14.09 5.20
N LEU A 166 -2.24 13.52 6.35
CA LEU A 166 -1.75 12.14 6.45
C LEU A 166 -2.78 11.13 5.95
N ALA A 167 -4.05 11.28 6.37
CA ALA A 167 -5.15 10.43 5.91
C ALA A 167 -5.31 10.48 4.38
N GLY A 168 -5.30 11.68 3.80
CA GLY A 168 -5.41 11.88 2.34
C GLY A 168 -4.26 11.21 1.56
N ILE A 169 -3.01 11.39 2.01
CA ILE A 169 -1.84 10.78 1.36
C ILE A 169 -1.88 9.25 1.51
N THR A 170 -2.24 8.73 2.69
CA THR A 170 -2.36 7.29 2.93
C THR A 170 -3.43 6.67 2.02
N MET A 171 -4.60 7.31 1.90
CA MET A 171 -5.68 6.89 1.01
C MET A 171 -5.22 6.84 -0.45
N HIS A 172 -4.53 7.90 -0.91
CA HIS A 172 -3.99 7.96 -2.26
C HIS A 172 -2.97 6.83 -2.50
N THR A 173 -2.09 6.58 -1.53
CA THR A 173 -1.09 5.51 -1.61
C THR A 173 -1.74 4.14 -1.74
N ILE A 174 -2.76 3.84 -0.94
CA ILE A 174 -3.54 2.59 -1.00
C ILE A 174 -4.22 2.44 -2.36
N GLY A 175 -4.87 3.51 -2.84
CA GLY A 175 -5.52 3.53 -4.16
C GLY A 175 -4.53 3.29 -5.30
N LEU A 176 -3.33 3.88 -5.22
CA LEU A 176 -2.27 3.67 -6.21
C LEU A 176 -1.76 2.22 -6.21
N ILE A 177 -1.49 1.64 -5.04
CA ILE A 177 -1.09 0.23 -4.90
C ILE A 177 -2.15 -0.69 -5.54
N TYR A 178 -3.42 -0.47 -5.20
CA TYR A 178 -4.54 -1.24 -5.75
C TYR A 178 -4.62 -1.11 -7.28
N SER A 179 -4.50 0.12 -7.81
CA SER A 179 -4.53 0.38 -9.26
C SER A 179 -3.39 -0.31 -9.99
N ILE A 180 -2.16 -0.23 -9.48
CA ILE A 180 -1.00 -0.90 -10.08
C ILE A 180 -1.23 -2.42 -10.11
N ASN A 181 -1.68 -3.00 -9.00
CA ASN A 181 -1.94 -4.43 -8.93
C ASN A 181 -3.03 -4.88 -9.93
N LYS A 182 -4.11 -4.12 -10.05
CA LYS A 182 -5.17 -4.42 -11.03
C LYS A 182 -4.70 -4.31 -12.47
N ASN A 183 -3.83 -3.36 -12.75
CA ASN A 183 -3.32 -3.14 -14.11
C ASN A 183 -2.29 -4.21 -14.54
N GLN A 184 -1.72 -4.97 -13.60
CA GLN A 184 -0.85 -6.10 -13.92
C GLN A 184 -1.62 -7.24 -14.59
N ASP A 185 -2.91 -7.39 -14.27
CA ASP A 185 -3.80 -8.40 -14.86
C ASP A 185 -4.19 -8.05 -16.30
N TYR A 186 -4.04 -6.77 -16.71
CA TYR A 186 -4.42 -6.26 -18.02
C TYR A 186 -3.19 -5.70 -18.75
N GLY A 187 -2.80 -6.34 -19.85
CA GLY A 187 -1.71 -5.81 -20.68
C GLY A 187 -2.01 -4.36 -21.16
N PRO A 188 -0.97 -3.51 -21.36
CA PRO A 188 -1.15 -2.10 -21.75
C PRO A 188 -2.07 -1.88 -22.95
N VAL A 189 -2.01 -2.79 -23.93
CA VAL A 189 -2.82 -2.75 -25.15
C VAL A 189 -4.30 -2.98 -24.86
N SER A 190 -4.63 -3.89 -23.94
CA SER A 190 -6.03 -4.18 -23.58
C SER A 190 -6.69 -3.01 -22.87
N MET A 191 -5.96 -2.34 -21.95
CA MET A 191 -6.47 -1.16 -21.25
C MET A 191 -6.70 0.01 -22.20
N GLN A 192 -5.79 0.27 -23.13
CA GLN A 192 -5.96 1.32 -24.14
C GLN A 192 -7.20 1.09 -24.99
N LYS A 193 -7.40 -0.14 -25.50
CA LYS A 193 -8.60 -0.50 -26.29
C LYS A 193 -9.91 -0.32 -25.51
N ILE A 194 -9.94 -0.70 -24.24
CA ILE A 194 -11.11 -0.50 -23.38
C ILE A 194 -11.39 1.00 -23.20
N GLN A 195 -10.37 1.82 -22.97
CA GLN A 195 -10.52 3.27 -22.83
C GLN A 195 -11.02 3.91 -24.13
N GLU A 196 -10.46 3.56 -25.29
CA GLU A 196 -10.92 4.01 -26.59
C GLU A 196 -12.39 3.62 -26.85
N ALA A 197 -12.77 2.39 -26.52
CA ALA A 197 -14.16 1.94 -26.62
C ALA A 197 -15.10 2.74 -25.68
N CYS A 198 -14.68 3.01 -24.45
CA CYS A 198 -15.45 3.83 -23.52
C CYS A 198 -15.62 5.28 -23.99
N VAL A 199 -14.59 5.88 -24.60
CA VAL A 199 -14.65 7.23 -25.19
C VAL A 199 -15.65 7.23 -26.34
N LEU A 200 -15.51 6.28 -27.29
CA LEU A 200 -16.43 6.15 -28.43
C LEU A 200 -17.88 5.96 -27.97
N MET A 201 -18.12 5.14 -26.96
CA MET A 201 -19.47 4.97 -26.39
C MET A 201 -20.03 6.25 -25.79
N ARG A 202 -19.22 7.02 -25.05
CA ARG A 202 -19.62 8.30 -24.45
C ARG A 202 -19.93 9.37 -25.50
N GLU A 203 -19.11 9.47 -26.56
CA GLU A 203 -19.29 10.43 -27.63
C GLU A 203 -20.56 10.15 -28.43
N ASN A 204 -20.93 8.88 -28.55
CA ASN A 204 -22.08 8.43 -29.34
C ASN A 204 -23.32 8.08 -28.48
N ILE A 205 -23.37 8.43 -27.20
CA ILE A 205 -24.46 8.05 -26.28
C ILE A 205 -25.82 8.59 -26.72
N TYR A 206 -25.85 9.72 -27.45
CA TYR A 206 -27.06 10.36 -27.95
C TYR A 206 -27.36 9.99 -29.42
N ASP A 207 -26.49 9.26 -30.09
CA ASP A 207 -26.71 8.85 -31.47
C ASP A 207 -27.60 7.60 -31.50
N LYS A 208 -28.85 7.75 -31.95
CA LYS A 208 -29.83 6.67 -32.06
C LYS A 208 -29.42 5.53 -33.00
N PHE A 209 -28.34 5.72 -33.75
CA PHE A 209 -27.82 4.75 -34.73
C PHE A 209 -26.52 4.05 -34.28
N THR A 210 -26.09 4.21 -33.04
CA THR A 210 -24.99 3.41 -32.49
C THR A 210 -25.43 1.96 -32.30
N HIS A 211 -25.62 1.26 -33.39
CA HIS A 211 -25.74 -0.19 -33.38
C HIS A 211 -24.42 -0.78 -32.87
N THR A 212 -24.50 -1.70 -31.92
CA THR A 212 -23.41 -2.59 -31.48
C THR A 212 -22.57 -3.15 -32.65
N GLY A 213 -23.16 -3.28 -33.84
CA GLY A 213 -22.50 -3.70 -35.07
C GLY A 213 -21.48 -2.71 -35.65
N ARG A 214 -21.52 -1.38 -35.31
CA ARG A 214 -20.50 -0.43 -35.79
C ARG A 214 -19.27 -0.42 -34.90
N HIS A 215 -19.45 -0.57 -33.63
CA HIS A 215 -18.32 -0.72 -32.70
C HIS A 215 -17.54 -2.02 -32.90
N CYS A 216 -18.23 -3.10 -33.27
CA CYS A 216 -17.59 -4.35 -33.67
C CYS A 216 -16.79 -4.24 -35.01
N ARG A 217 -17.18 -3.38 -35.96
CA ARG A 217 -16.47 -3.29 -37.25
C ARG A 217 -15.11 -2.57 -37.15
N ILE A 218 -14.92 -1.69 -36.19
CA ILE A 218 -13.64 -0.98 -36.00
C ILE A 218 -12.58 -1.90 -35.41
N HIS A 219 -12.99 -2.96 -34.70
CA HIS A 219 -12.08 -3.90 -34.02
C HIS A 219 -12.37 -5.39 -34.36
N GLN A 220 -13.10 -5.68 -35.46
CA GLN A 220 -13.56 -7.02 -35.79
C GLN A 220 -12.44 -8.07 -35.97
N HIS A 221 -11.19 -7.66 -36.13
CA HIS A 221 -10.06 -8.59 -36.24
C HIS A 221 -9.38 -8.94 -34.90
N GLU A 222 -9.70 -8.27 -33.79
CA GLU A 222 -8.93 -8.46 -32.56
C GLU A 222 -9.78 -8.81 -31.32
N LEU A 223 -11.13 -8.64 -31.38
CA LEU A 223 -12.01 -8.95 -30.23
C LEU A 223 -12.47 -10.41 -30.15
N PHE A 224 -12.21 -11.22 -31.19
CA PHE A 224 -12.57 -12.64 -31.25
C PHE A 224 -11.38 -13.61 -31.07
N GLN A 225 -10.29 -13.18 -30.46
CA GLN A 225 -9.18 -14.05 -30.04
C GLN A 225 -9.09 -14.15 -28.51
N PHE A 226 -10.23 -14.28 -27.84
CA PHE A 226 -10.31 -14.73 -26.45
C PHE A 226 -11.23 -15.93 -26.35
#